data_07995c81a25acb7fe2d84f79d17b39ae
#
_entry.id   07995c81a25acb7fe2d84f79d17b39ae
#
_cell.length_a   1.000
_cell.length_b   1.000
_cell.length_c   1.000
_cell.angle_alpha   90.00
_cell.angle_beta   90.00
_cell.angle_gamma   90.00
#
_symmetry.space_group_name_H-M   'P 1'
#
loop_
_entity.id
_entity.type
_entity.pdbx_description
1 polymer ?
#
loop_
_entity_poly.entity_id
_entity_poly.type
_entity_poly.pdbx_seq_one_letter_code
_entity_poly.pdbx_strand_id
1 'polypeptide(L)'
;FFKQRGLALGLTLVGTSISAMALPIITTWLINDFGWRVSYAALALLPLGIALPIGLLWFREPKPEERPPEIAAAGAVSLPGRSLQEAMREPRFWILWASIALVTIAYSGALVHLPSMLGARGFERSEAAAVMSVFGLSIFAGRIITGYLLDKFWAPIVTLPILCLPALSCWILLGDGPLAFVVAITAAFLMGFASGAETDLVAYLAGRYFGMKSYGQIYGVLYMAFGLSAAVSATLYGWVRDTIGSYDPILIAAAVMFIAGALLLLLLGPYPDFGRVTEEERGSTTAPNPSAK
;
A
#
# COMPACT_ATOMS: atom_id res chain seq x y z
N PHE A 1 -7.97 -16.06 7.61
CA PHE A 1 -9.08 -15.57 6.79
C PHE A 1 -8.90 -16.04 5.35
N PHE A 2 -9.66 -17.08 4.91
CA PHE A 2 -9.58 -17.56 3.52
C PHE A 2 -10.63 -16.91 2.61
N LYS A 3 -11.79 -16.51 3.14
CA LYS A 3 -12.92 -16.00 2.34
C LYS A 3 -12.97 -14.48 2.15
N GLN A 4 -12.35 -13.67 3.03
CA GLN A 4 -12.40 -12.20 3.00
C GLN A 4 -11.01 -11.62 3.26
N ARG A 5 -10.05 -12.03 2.45
CA ARG A 5 -8.64 -11.71 2.65
C ARG A 5 -8.32 -10.26 2.39
N GLY A 6 -8.94 -9.66 1.35
CA GLY A 6 -8.78 -8.25 1.02
C GLY A 6 -9.33 -7.34 2.12
N LEU A 7 -10.53 -7.62 2.60
CA LEU A 7 -11.14 -6.85 3.69
C LEU A 7 -10.34 -6.98 5.00
N ALA A 8 -9.84 -8.19 5.32
CA ALA A 8 -9.02 -8.39 6.52
C ALA A 8 -7.71 -7.60 6.48
N LEU A 9 -7.02 -7.56 5.33
CA LEU A 9 -5.83 -6.73 5.13
C LEU A 9 -6.15 -5.25 5.29
N GLY A 10 -7.22 -4.78 4.63
CA GLY A 10 -7.65 -3.39 4.74
C GLY A 10 -7.94 -2.97 6.19
N LEU A 11 -8.66 -3.80 6.96
CA LEU A 11 -8.96 -3.53 8.37
C LEU A 11 -7.69 -3.53 9.26
N THR A 12 -6.74 -4.42 9.00
CA THR A 12 -5.47 -4.46 9.76
C THR A 12 -4.68 -3.16 9.62
N LEU A 13 -4.75 -2.53 8.45
CA LEU A 13 -4.02 -1.31 8.13
C LEU A 13 -4.80 -0.01 8.40
N VAL A 14 -6.01 -0.08 8.95
CA VAL A 14 -6.85 1.09 9.29
C VAL A 14 -6.12 2.09 10.20
N GLY A 15 -5.30 1.61 11.13
CA GLY A 15 -4.53 2.47 12.03
C GLY A 15 -3.61 3.46 11.30
N THR A 16 -3.01 3.05 10.18
CA THR A 16 -2.16 3.95 9.37
C THR A 16 -2.98 5.04 8.69
N SER A 17 -4.22 4.74 8.29
CA SER A 17 -5.14 5.72 7.69
C SER A 17 -5.63 6.73 8.71
N ILE A 18 -5.95 6.30 9.93
CA ILE A 18 -6.31 7.19 11.03
C ILE A 18 -5.15 8.14 11.36
N SER A 19 -3.93 7.61 11.41
CA SER A 19 -2.73 8.44 11.62
C SER A 19 -2.55 9.46 10.48
N ALA A 20 -2.66 9.05 9.24
CA ALA A 20 -2.53 9.95 8.09
C ALA A 20 -3.60 11.06 8.07
N MET A 21 -4.80 10.78 8.60
CA MET A 21 -5.88 11.76 8.73
C MET A 21 -5.63 12.75 9.89
N ALA A 22 -5.23 12.24 11.05
CA ALA A 22 -5.18 13.03 12.28
C ALA A 22 -3.85 13.80 12.46
N LEU A 23 -2.72 13.17 12.10
CA LEU A 23 -1.39 13.74 12.37
C LEU A 23 -1.14 15.10 11.69
N PRO A 24 -1.56 15.39 10.45
CA PRO A 24 -1.32 16.71 9.86
C PRO A 24 -1.92 17.85 10.67
N ILE A 25 -3.16 17.70 11.16
CA ILE A 25 -3.83 18.72 11.99
C ILE A 25 -3.13 18.83 13.36
N ILE A 26 -2.91 17.70 14.02
CA ILE A 26 -2.28 17.67 15.34
C ILE A 26 -0.87 18.27 15.29
N THR A 27 -0.09 17.89 14.28
CA THR A 27 1.29 18.38 14.12
C THR A 27 1.31 19.89 13.84
N THR A 28 0.43 20.38 12.97
CA THR A 28 0.33 21.81 12.65
C THR A 28 -0.04 22.60 13.90
N TRP A 29 -1.03 22.15 14.66
CA TRP A 29 -1.40 22.79 15.93
C TRP A 29 -0.24 22.81 16.93
N LEU A 30 0.42 21.66 17.16
CA LEU A 30 1.55 21.57 18.07
C LEU A 30 2.72 22.47 17.66
N ILE A 31 3.03 22.56 16.36
CA ILE A 31 4.12 23.41 15.86
C ILE A 31 3.81 24.90 16.06
N ASN A 32 2.57 25.30 15.82
CA ASN A 32 2.14 26.70 15.97
C ASN A 32 2.19 27.17 17.43
N ASP A 33 1.75 26.30 18.39
CA ASP A 33 1.63 26.70 19.79
C ASP A 33 2.93 26.44 20.57
N PHE A 34 3.66 25.37 20.30
CA PHE A 34 4.80 24.89 21.11
C PHE A 34 6.13 24.81 20.35
N GLY A 35 6.10 25.04 19.03
CA GLY A 35 7.27 24.93 18.17
C GLY A 35 7.62 23.47 17.83
N TRP A 36 8.46 23.30 16.83
CA TRP A 36 8.75 22.00 16.21
C TRP A 36 9.43 20.99 17.15
N ARG A 37 10.30 21.45 18.08
CA ARG A 37 11.03 20.54 18.98
C ARG A 37 10.08 19.83 19.96
N VAL A 38 9.15 20.59 20.55
CA VAL A 38 8.14 20.03 21.47
C VAL A 38 7.19 19.12 20.70
N SER A 39 6.83 19.50 19.49
CA SER A 39 5.96 18.68 18.62
C SER A 39 6.57 17.32 18.32
N TYR A 40 7.85 17.24 17.97
CA TYR A 40 8.54 15.95 17.76
C TYR A 40 8.58 15.10 19.03
N ALA A 41 8.84 15.72 20.19
CA ALA A 41 8.83 15.01 21.48
C ALA A 41 7.42 14.46 21.80
N ALA A 42 6.38 15.27 21.60
CA ALA A 42 5.00 14.86 21.82
C ALA A 42 4.59 13.70 20.90
N LEU A 43 4.96 13.76 19.62
CA LEU A 43 4.70 12.68 18.66
C LEU A 43 5.43 11.39 19.01
N ALA A 44 6.65 11.47 19.57
CA ALA A 44 7.40 10.30 20.03
C ALA A 44 6.74 9.61 21.24
N LEU A 45 5.97 10.33 22.05
CA LEU A 45 5.24 9.75 23.17
C LEU A 45 4.07 8.85 22.74
N LEU A 46 3.52 9.04 21.54
CA LEU A 46 2.42 8.19 21.03
C LEU A 46 2.81 6.71 20.92
N PRO A 47 3.89 6.34 20.17
CA PRO A 47 4.29 4.93 20.11
C PRO A 47 4.81 4.41 21.46
N LEU A 48 5.48 5.22 22.26
CA LEU A 48 6.02 4.81 23.55
C LEU A 48 4.93 4.64 24.62
N GLY A 49 3.91 5.51 24.63
CA GLY A 49 2.85 5.50 25.64
C GLY A 49 1.65 4.62 25.28
N ILE A 50 1.44 4.35 23.99
CA ILE A 50 0.27 3.58 23.54
C ILE A 50 0.71 2.27 22.88
N ALA A 51 1.51 2.33 21.80
CA ALA A 51 1.82 1.14 21.02
C ALA A 51 2.72 0.15 21.80
N LEU A 52 3.72 0.65 22.51
CA LEU A 52 4.63 -0.19 23.27
C LEU A 52 3.91 -0.93 24.42
N PRO A 53 3.12 -0.28 25.32
CA PRO A 53 2.38 -0.98 26.35
C PRO A 53 1.38 -2.01 25.79
N ILE A 54 0.63 -1.63 24.75
CA ILE A 54 -0.30 -2.56 24.09
C ILE A 54 0.45 -3.77 23.53
N GLY A 55 1.57 -3.55 22.84
CA GLY A 55 2.40 -4.61 22.30
C GLY A 55 2.92 -5.56 23.37
N LEU A 56 3.44 -5.00 24.48
CA LEU A 56 3.98 -5.81 25.59
C LEU A 56 2.91 -6.62 26.34
N LEU A 57 1.69 -6.08 26.47
CA LEU A 57 0.63 -6.71 27.26
C LEU A 57 -0.22 -7.70 26.48
N TRP A 58 -0.49 -7.43 25.18
CA TRP A 58 -1.43 -8.24 24.40
C TRP A 58 -0.82 -8.93 23.19
N PHE A 59 0.35 -8.48 22.69
CA PHE A 59 0.94 -9.14 21.51
C PHE A 59 1.67 -10.42 21.95
N ARG A 60 1.06 -11.56 21.63
CA ARG A 60 1.62 -12.89 21.84
C ARG A 60 1.43 -13.75 20.61
N GLU A 61 2.33 -14.68 20.39
CA GLU A 61 2.09 -15.71 19.37
C GLU A 61 0.93 -16.62 19.78
N PRO A 62 0.03 -16.98 18.83
CA PRO A 62 -1.05 -17.92 19.11
C PRO A 62 -0.46 -19.26 19.49
N LYS A 63 -0.99 -19.87 20.56
CA LYS A 63 -0.61 -21.22 21.00
C LYS A 63 -0.96 -22.22 19.89
N PRO A 64 -0.28 -23.38 19.82
CA PRO A 64 -0.58 -24.43 18.85
C PRO A 64 -2.06 -24.82 18.80
N GLU A 65 -2.74 -24.82 19.96
CA GLU A 65 -4.16 -25.14 20.13
C GLU A 65 -5.10 -24.05 19.58
N GLU A 66 -4.63 -22.81 19.52
CA GLU A 66 -5.37 -21.64 18.99
C GLU A 66 -5.22 -21.49 17.46
N ARG A 67 -4.31 -22.27 16.86
CA ARG A 67 -4.09 -22.22 15.41
C ARG A 67 -5.22 -22.97 14.70
N PRO A 68 -5.77 -22.40 13.61
CA PRO A 68 -6.73 -23.13 12.79
C PRO A 68 -6.17 -24.51 12.41
N PRO A 69 -7.00 -25.57 12.41
CA PRO A 69 -6.54 -26.95 12.11
C PRO A 69 -5.81 -27.04 10.76
N GLU A 70 -6.17 -26.17 9.82
CA GLU A 70 -5.53 -26.07 8.50
C GLU A 70 -4.07 -25.57 8.58
N ILE A 71 -3.75 -24.68 9.53
CA ILE A 71 -2.39 -24.19 9.79
C ILE A 71 -1.62 -25.15 10.70
N ALA A 72 -2.28 -25.79 11.65
CA ALA A 72 -1.68 -26.81 12.49
C ALA A 72 -1.28 -28.05 11.68
N ALA A 73 -2.09 -28.45 10.71
CA ALA A 73 -1.78 -29.52 9.75
C ALA A 73 -0.71 -29.12 8.73
N ALA A 74 -0.62 -27.83 8.37
CA ALA A 74 0.40 -27.30 7.44
C ALA A 74 1.81 -27.24 8.03
N GLY A 75 1.99 -27.44 9.34
CA GLY A 75 3.30 -27.63 9.95
C GLY A 75 4.08 -28.84 9.42
N ALA A 76 3.40 -29.77 8.74
CA ALA A 76 3.99 -30.95 8.11
C ALA A 76 3.94 -30.93 6.56
N VAL A 77 3.17 -30.00 5.95
CA VAL A 77 3.01 -29.92 4.48
C VAL A 77 3.46 -28.52 4.02
N SER A 78 4.39 -28.46 3.09
CA SER A 78 4.82 -27.19 2.51
C SER A 78 3.61 -26.50 1.84
N LEU A 79 3.33 -25.26 2.26
CA LEU A 79 2.26 -24.47 1.63
C LEU A 79 2.48 -24.40 0.10
N PRO A 80 1.41 -24.55 -0.70
CA PRO A 80 1.53 -24.50 -2.14
C PRO A 80 1.97 -23.11 -2.61
N GLY A 81 2.85 -23.09 -3.59
CA GLY A 81 3.38 -21.84 -4.14
C GLY A 81 4.79 -21.98 -4.67
N ARG A 82 5.37 -20.84 -5.02
CA ARG A 82 6.70 -20.73 -5.59
C ARG A 82 7.73 -20.34 -4.53
N SER A 83 8.97 -20.79 -4.72
CA SER A 83 10.14 -20.24 -4.03
C SER A 83 10.47 -18.85 -4.57
N LEU A 84 11.27 -18.06 -3.84
CA LEU A 84 11.71 -16.74 -4.32
C LEU A 84 12.45 -16.84 -5.66
N GLN A 85 13.34 -17.84 -5.82
CA GLN A 85 14.10 -18.02 -7.05
C GLN A 85 13.20 -18.35 -8.25
N GLU A 86 12.18 -19.18 -8.04
CA GLU A 86 11.19 -19.50 -9.08
C GLU A 86 10.36 -18.26 -9.44
N ALA A 87 9.90 -17.50 -8.44
CA ALA A 87 9.15 -16.29 -8.65
C ALA A 87 9.94 -15.24 -9.44
N MET A 88 11.21 -15.01 -9.10
CA MET A 88 12.07 -14.05 -9.80
C MET A 88 12.39 -14.44 -11.25
N ARG A 89 12.25 -15.70 -11.63
CA ARG A 89 12.40 -16.15 -13.02
C ARG A 89 11.14 -15.91 -13.86
N GLU A 90 10.01 -15.61 -13.24
CA GLU A 90 8.77 -15.35 -13.95
C GLU A 90 8.67 -13.88 -14.39
N PRO A 91 8.26 -13.60 -15.63
CA PRO A 91 8.00 -12.22 -16.08
C PRO A 91 6.98 -11.50 -15.21
N ARG A 92 5.99 -12.20 -14.65
CA ARG A 92 4.97 -11.64 -13.74
C ARG A 92 5.56 -10.95 -12.52
N PHE A 93 6.66 -11.47 -11.98
CA PHE A 93 7.36 -10.85 -10.85
C PHE A 93 7.88 -9.46 -11.20
N TRP A 94 8.55 -9.34 -12.33
CA TRP A 94 9.14 -8.08 -12.78
C TRP A 94 8.09 -7.09 -13.27
N ILE A 95 6.99 -7.57 -13.88
CA ILE A 95 5.84 -6.74 -14.23
C ILE A 95 5.23 -6.12 -12.96
N LEU A 96 5.00 -6.92 -11.92
CA LEU A 96 4.48 -6.44 -10.64
C LEU A 96 5.47 -5.48 -9.96
N TRP A 97 6.75 -5.83 -9.93
CA TRP A 97 7.82 -5.00 -9.38
C TRP A 97 7.91 -3.63 -10.10
N ALA A 98 7.88 -3.63 -11.44
CA ALA A 98 7.91 -2.41 -12.24
C ALA A 98 6.66 -1.55 -12.04
N SER A 99 5.48 -2.16 -11.97
CA SER A 99 4.22 -1.46 -11.67
C SER A 99 4.29 -0.77 -10.31
N ILE A 100 4.72 -1.47 -9.26
CA ILE A 100 4.91 -0.90 -7.92
C ILE A 100 5.90 0.27 -7.99
N ALA A 101 7.05 0.08 -8.65
CA ALA A 101 8.08 1.12 -8.73
C ALA A 101 7.56 2.38 -9.43
N LEU A 102 6.87 2.26 -10.57
CA LEU A 102 6.31 3.40 -11.30
C LEU A 102 5.27 4.17 -10.49
N VAL A 103 4.31 3.44 -9.91
CA VAL A 103 3.24 4.04 -9.11
C VAL A 103 3.82 4.73 -7.87
N THR A 104 4.76 4.08 -7.19
CA THR A 104 5.38 4.65 -5.99
C THR A 104 6.27 5.86 -6.30
N ILE A 105 7.02 5.87 -7.41
CA ILE A 105 7.77 7.07 -7.84
C ILE A 105 6.80 8.23 -8.08
N ALA A 106 5.71 7.99 -8.80
CA ALA A 106 4.72 9.01 -9.07
C ALA A 106 4.06 9.55 -7.80
N TYR A 107 3.72 8.65 -6.87
CA TYR A 107 2.96 8.94 -5.67
C TYR A 107 3.76 9.60 -4.54
N SER A 108 4.91 9.01 -4.17
CA SER A 108 5.62 9.42 -2.93
C SER A 108 6.16 10.85 -3.01
N GLY A 109 6.68 11.24 -4.17
CA GLY A 109 7.15 12.60 -4.37
C GLY A 109 6.00 13.61 -4.39
N ALA A 110 4.89 13.28 -5.07
CA ALA A 110 3.71 14.12 -5.06
C ALA A 110 3.19 14.35 -3.63
N LEU A 111 3.13 13.29 -2.81
CA LEU A 111 2.69 13.38 -1.42
C LEU A 111 3.59 14.27 -0.57
N VAL A 112 4.92 14.08 -0.66
CA VAL A 112 5.90 14.86 0.12
C VAL A 112 5.88 16.33 -0.27
N HIS A 113 5.70 16.64 -1.54
CA HIS A 113 5.71 18.01 -2.06
C HIS A 113 4.33 18.67 -2.10
N LEU A 114 3.23 17.95 -1.86
CA LEU A 114 1.88 18.50 -1.90
C LEU A 114 1.69 19.72 -0.99
N PRO A 115 2.16 19.75 0.28
CA PRO A 115 2.07 20.96 1.10
C PRO A 115 2.82 22.15 0.50
N SER A 116 3.98 21.91 -0.11
CA SER A 116 4.77 22.96 -0.78
C SER A 116 4.08 23.46 -2.06
N MET A 117 3.44 22.59 -2.84
CA MET A 117 2.64 22.94 -4.00
C MET A 117 1.43 23.80 -3.61
N LEU A 118 0.76 23.47 -2.50
CA LEU A 118 -0.36 24.24 -1.98
C LEU A 118 0.12 25.61 -1.44
N GLY A 119 1.21 25.63 -0.68
CA GLY A 119 1.78 26.87 -0.17
C GLY A 119 2.21 27.84 -1.26
N ALA A 120 2.79 27.36 -2.38
CA ALA A 120 3.14 28.16 -3.54
C ALA A 120 1.91 28.82 -4.22
N ARG A 121 0.71 28.26 -4.01
CA ARG A 121 -0.58 28.78 -4.51
C ARG A 121 -1.34 29.62 -3.49
N GLY A 122 -0.69 29.99 -2.38
CA GLY A 122 -1.25 30.88 -1.37
C GLY A 122 -2.06 30.22 -0.26
N PHE A 123 -2.07 28.88 -0.18
CA PHE A 123 -2.74 28.18 0.91
C PHE A 123 -1.98 28.41 2.23
N GLU A 124 -2.73 28.70 3.29
CA GLU A 124 -2.20 28.72 4.64
C GLU A 124 -1.82 27.29 5.11
N ARG A 125 -0.94 27.23 6.14
CA ARG A 125 -0.53 25.94 6.69
C ARG A 125 -1.71 25.13 7.24
N SER A 126 -2.69 25.80 7.83
CA SER A 126 -3.93 25.18 8.33
C SER A 126 -4.77 24.59 7.22
N GLU A 127 -4.90 25.27 6.10
CA GLU A 127 -5.61 24.81 4.92
C GLU A 127 -4.88 23.61 4.27
N ALA A 128 -3.56 23.71 4.11
CA ALA A 128 -2.75 22.60 3.61
C ALA A 128 -2.86 21.35 4.53
N ALA A 129 -2.87 21.53 5.85
CA ALA A 129 -3.08 20.44 6.80
C ALA A 129 -4.48 19.82 6.68
N ALA A 130 -5.52 20.63 6.44
CA ALA A 130 -6.86 20.13 6.20
C ALA A 130 -6.94 19.30 4.91
N VAL A 131 -6.31 19.76 3.82
CA VAL A 131 -6.19 18.99 2.56
C VAL A 131 -5.47 17.66 2.79
N MET A 132 -4.36 17.65 3.56
CA MET A 132 -3.64 16.43 3.92
C MET A 132 -4.49 15.48 4.79
N SER A 133 -5.37 16.00 5.62
CA SER A 133 -6.27 15.18 6.42
C SER A 133 -7.37 14.52 5.57
N VAL A 134 -7.87 15.21 4.55
CA VAL A 134 -8.78 14.59 3.57
C VAL A 134 -8.06 13.49 2.78
N PHE A 135 -6.79 13.71 2.42
CA PHE A 135 -5.96 12.66 1.85
C PHE A 135 -5.91 11.42 2.75
N GLY A 136 -5.62 11.59 4.06
CA GLY A 136 -5.62 10.49 5.03
C GLY A 136 -6.97 9.77 5.16
N LEU A 137 -8.09 10.53 5.16
CA LEU A 137 -9.44 9.97 5.18
C LEU A 137 -9.73 9.16 3.91
N SER A 138 -9.27 9.64 2.76
CA SER A 138 -9.48 8.93 1.49
C SER A 138 -8.67 7.64 1.38
N ILE A 139 -7.51 7.53 2.04
CA ILE A 139 -6.77 6.27 2.20
C ILE A 139 -7.66 5.22 2.88
N PHE A 140 -8.35 5.60 3.96
CA PHE A 140 -9.25 4.71 4.66
C PHE A 140 -10.38 4.21 3.75
N ALA A 141 -11.04 5.12 3.04
CA ALA A 141 -12.10 4.77 2.11
C ALA A 141 -11.57 3.86 0.97
N GLY A 142 -10.41 4.20 0.41
CA GLY A 142 -9.76 3.43 -0.65
C GLY A 142 -9.45 2.00 -0.24
N ARG A 143 -8.93 1.77 0.97
CA ARG A 143 -8.66 0.42 1.50
C ARG A 143 -9.90 -0.43 1.61
N ILE A 144 -10.95 0.09 2.25
CA ILE A 144 -12.17 -0.69 2.47
C ILE A 144 -12.83 -1.03 1.13
N ILE A 145 -12.99 -0.04 0.26
CA ILE A 145 -13.66 -0.22 -1.02
C ILE A 145 -12.85 -1.16 -1.92
N THR A 146 -11.54 -0.93 -2.03
CA THR A 146 -10.68 -1.78 -2.86
C THR A 146 -10.59 -3.19 -2.30
N GLY A 147 -10.40 -3.36 -0.98
CA GLY A 147 -10.38 -4.67 -0.35
C GLY A 147 -11.65 -5.48 -0.65
N TYR A 148 -12.82 -4.86 -0.54
CA TYR A 148 -14.08 -5.48 -0.90
C TYR A 148 -14.19 -5.84 -2.39
N LEU A 149 -13.73 -4.98 -3.28
CA LEU A 149 -13.75 -5.22 -4.72
C LEU A 149 -12.78 -6.32 -5.13
N LEU A 150 -11.58 -6.39 -4.52
CA LEU A 150 -10.59 -7.43 -4.78
C LEU A 150 -11.07 -8.84 -4.39
N ASP A 151 -11.96 -8.94 -3.42
CA ASP A 151 -12.56 -10.23 -3.03
C ASP A 151 -13.60 -10.71 -4.04
N LYS A 152 -14.16 -9.83 -4.88
CA LYS A 152 -15.22 -10.15 -5.85
C LYS A 152 -14.76 -10.22 -7.29
N PHE A 153 -13.78 -9.41 -7.66
CA PHE A 153 -13.36 -9.22 -9.03
C PHE A 153 -11.88 -9.54 -9.22
N TRP A 154 -11.48 -9.72 -10.46
CA TRP A 154 -10.07 -9.90 -10.79
C TRP A 154 -9.28 -8.61 -10.50
N ALA A 155 -8.23 -8.72 -9.65
CA ALA A 155 -7.53 -7.57 -9.12
C ALA A 155 -7.03 -6.57 -10.19
N PRO A 156 -6.40 -6.98 -11.31
CA PRO A 156 -5.96 -6.02 -12.31
C PRO A 156 -7.08 -5.15 -12.92
N ILE A 157 -8.30 -5.67 -13.08
CA ILE A 157 -9.44 -4.88 -13.56
C ILE A 157 -9.91 -3.88 -12.49
N VAL A 158 -9.91 -4.27 -11.23
CA VAL A 158 -10.28 -3.38 -10.12
C VAL A 158 -9.27 -2.24 -9.97
N THR A 159 -7.99 -2.58 -10.08
CA THR A 159 -6.92 -1.62 -9.81
C THR A 159 -6.69 -0.62 -10.95
N LEU A 160 -7.01 -0.99 -12.19
CA LEU A 160 -6.85 -0.10 -13.33
C LEU A 160 -7.53 1.27 -13.12
N PRO A 161 -8.85 1.36 -12.90
CA PRO A 161 -9.51 2.64 -12.68
C PRO A 161 -8.99 3.33 -11.41
N ILE A 162 -8.69 2.59 -10.34
CA ILE A 162 -8.24 3.16 -9.07
C ILE A 162 -6.87 3.82 -9.22
N LEU A 163 -5.92 3.17 -9.88
CA LEU A 163 -4.59 3.72 -10.11
C LEU A 163 -4.57 4.83 -11.18
N CYS A 164 -5.62 4.99 -11.97
CA CYS A 164 -5.80 6.13 -12.88
C CYS A 164 -6.31 7.40 -12.15
N LEU A 165 -6.92 7.29 -10.97
CA LEU A 165 -7.40 8.46 -10.22
C LEU A 165 -6.28 9.45 -9.88
N PRO A 166 -5.08 9.04 -9.42
CA PRO A 166 -3.97 9.96 -9.19
C PRO A 166 -3.48 10.68 -10.45
N ALA A 167 -3.60 10.06 -11.63
CA ALA A 167 -3.26 10.75 -12.87
C ALA A 167 -4.17 11.96 -13.10
N LEU A 168 -5.47 11.84 -12.79
CA LEU A 168 -6.40 12.97 -12.80
C LEU A 168 -6.04 13.99 -11.72
N SER A 169 -5.64 13.56 -10.52
CA SER A 169 -5.15 14.45 -9.47
C SER A 169 -3.92 15.25 -9.93
N CYS A 170 -2.94 14.59 -10.57
CA CYS A 170 -1.79 15.29 -11.15
C CYS A 170 -2.23 16.36 -12.18
N TRP A 171 -3.20 16.02 -13.04
CA TRP A 171 -3.74 16.97 -14.00
C TRP A 171 -4.39 18.19 -13.36
N ILE A 172 -5.17 17.99 -12.29
CA ILE A 172 -5.81 19.06 -11.51
C ILE A 172 -4.75 19.97 -10.85
N LEU A 173 -3.61 19.39 -10.48
CA LEU A 173 -2.52 20.11 -9.83
C LEU A 173 -1.54 20.76 -10.80
N LEU A 174 -1.77 20.79 -12.11
CA LEU A 174 -0.93 21.51 -13.06
C LEU A 174 -1.09 23.03 -12.94
N GLY A 175 -0.02 23.74 -13.29
CA GLY A 175 0.06 25.20 -13.27
C GLY A 175 0.33 25.77 -11.89
N ASP A 176 0.78 27.01 -11.84
CA ASP A 176 1.10 27.74 -10.61
C ASP A 176 0.01 28.79 -10.24
N GLY A 177 -1.14 28.75 -10.93
CA GLY A 177 -2.25 29.69 -10.70
C GLY A 177 -3.01 29.42 -9.39
N PRO A 178 -3.89 30.36 -8.98
CA PRO A 178 -4.71 30.18 -7.79
C PRO A 178 -5.61 28.94 -7.94
N LEU A 179 -5.66 28.13 -6.89
CA LEU A 179 -6.44 26.89 -6.84
C LEU A 179 -7.55 27.05 -5.81
N ALA A 180 -8.79 26.71 -6.18
CA ALA A 180 -9.87 26.72 -5.21
C ALA A 180 -9.69 25.59 -4.19
N PHE A 181 -10.01 25.85 -2.92
CA PHE A 181 -9.85 24.88 -1.82
C PHE A 181 -10.56 23.53 -2.10
N VAL A 182 -11.77 23.58 -2.66
CA VAL A 182 -12.52 22.37 -3.04
C VAL A 182 -11.77 21.55 -4.11
N VAL A 183 -11.09 22.20 -5.03
CA VAL A 183 -10.32 21.54 -6.08
C VAL A 183 -9.07 20.88 -5.50
N ALA A 184 -8.38 21.53 -4.55
CA ALA A 184 -7.27 20.95 -3.82
C ALA A 184 -7.69 19.71 -3.00
N ILE A 185 -8.84 19.78 -2.31
CA ILE A 185 -9.44 18.65 -1.60
C ILE A 185 -9.74 17.49 -2.56
N THR A 186 -10.32 17.79 -3.73
CA THR A 186 -10.63 16.75 -4.72
C THR A 186 -9.37 16.06 -5.21
N ALA A 187 -8.31 16.82 -5.53
CA ALA A 187 -7.03 16.25 -5.93
C ALA A 187 -6.43 15.35 -4.82
N ALA A 188 -6.43 15.82 -3.57
CA ALA A 188 -5.96 15.04 -2.43
C ALA A 188 -6.80 13.78 -2.19
N PHE A 189 -8.11 13.86 -2.36
CA PHE A 189 -9.02 12.71 -2.23
C PHE A 189 -8.71 11.64 -3.28
N LEU A 190 -8.59 12.00 -4.55
CA LEU A 190 -8.29 11.07 -5.64
C LEU A 190 -6.95 10.37 -5.43
N MET A 191 -5.92 11.12 -5.03
CA MET A 191 -4.59 10.58 -4.77
C MET A 191 -4.56 9.67 -3.54
N GLY A 192 -5.19 10.07 -2.44
CA GLY A 192 -5.24 9.29 -1.22
C GLY A 192 -6.07 8.01 -1.37
N PHE A 193 -7.16 8.05 -2.12
CA PHE A 193 -7.99 6.87 -2.39
C PHE A 193 -7.18 5.76 -3.08
N ALA A 194 -6.40 6.09 -4.10
CA ALA A 194 -5.55 5.14 -4.79
C ALA A 194 -4.39 4.63 -3.92
N SER A 195 -3.81 5.51 -3.08
CA SER A 195 -2.77 5.12 -2.13
C SER A 195 -3.25 4.07 -1.13
N GLY A 196 -4.50 4.18 -0.68
CA GLY A 196 -5.11 3.16 0.18
C GLY A 196 -5.18 1.79 -0.48
N ALA A 197 -5.37 1.76 -1.79
CA ALA A 197 -5.43 0.52 -2.56
C ALA A 197 -4.05 -0.11 -2.79
N GLU A 198 -3.02 0.70 -3.04
CA GLU A 198 -1.71 0.25 -3.53
C GLU A 198 -1.02 -0.74 -2.60
N THR A 199 -0.89 -0.41 -1.32
CA THR A 199 -0.17 -1.24 -0.35
C THR A 199 -0.83 -2.59 -0.12
N ASP A 200 -2.16 -2.61 -0.06
CA ASP A 200 -2.94 -3.82 0.16
C ASP A 200 -2.93 -4.71 -1.08
N LEU A 201 -2.90 -4.08 -2.26
CA LEU A 201 -2.80 -4.75 -3.55
C LEU A 201 -1.52 -5.57 -3.69
N VAL A 202 -0.36 -5.03 -3.28
CA VAL A 202 0.93 -5.72 -3.37
C VAL A 202 0.88 -7.02 -2.55
N ALA A 203 0.39 -6.96 -1.32
CA ALA A 203 0.24 -8.12 -0.45
C ALA A 203 -0.74 -9.16 -1.04
N TYR A 204 -1.86 -8.68 -1.59
CA TYR A 204 -2.87 -9.52 -2.22
C TYR A 204 -2.32 -10.23 -3.48
N LEU A 205 -1.71 -9.47 -4.40
CA LEU A 205 -1.17 -10.01 -5.65
C LEU A 205 0.01 -10.96 -5.41
N ALA A 206 0.90 -10.65 -4.47
CA ALA A 206 1.99 -11.56 -4.08
C ALA A 206 1.45 -12.94 -3.68
N GLY A 207 0.41 -12.98 -2.83
CA GLY A 207 -0.21 -14.24 -2.42
C GLY A 207 -0.97 -14.95 -3.52
N ARG A 208 -1.60 -14.20 -4.46
CA ARG A 208 -2.41 -14.78 -5.54
C ARG A 208 -1.58 -15.31 -6.71
N TYR A 209 -0.48 -14.61 -7.06
CA TYR A 209 0.36 -14.98 -8.20
C TYR A 209 1.51 -15.92 -7.84
N PHE A 210 2.00 -15.91 -6.60
CA PHE A 210 3.16 -16.71 -6.20
C PHE A 210 2.86 -17.73 -5.10
N GLY A 211 1.67 -17.70 -4.52
CA GLY A 211 1.27 -18.61 -3.46
C GLY A 211 1.91 -18.29 -2.10
N MET A 212 1.82 -19.23 -1.17
CA MET A 212 2.19 -19.00 0.24
C MET A 212 3.52 -19.64 0.65
N LYS A 213 4.17 -20.45 -0.19
CA LYS A 213 5.41 -21.20 0.13
C LYS A 213 6.54 -20.30 0.62
N SER A 214 6.83 -19.24 -0.10
CA SER A 214 7.87 -18.25 0.25
C SER A 214 7.30 -16.83 0.26
N TYR A 215 6.04 -16.67 0.69
CA TYR A 215 5.31 -15.41 0.63
C TYR A 215 6.08 -14.25 1.24
N GLY A 216 6.64 -14.41 2.45
CA GLY A 216 7.36 -13.34 3.15
C GLY A 216 8.59 -12.86 2.39
N GLN A 217 9.34 -13.78 1.76
CA GLN A 217 10.52 -13.43 0.95
C GLN A 217 10.12 -12.69 -0.34
N ILE A 218 9.11 -13.22 -1.05
CA ILE A 218 8.61 -12.63 -2.30
C ILE A 218 8.02 -11.24 -2.02
N TYR A 219 7.16 -11.13 -1.01
CA TYR A 219 6.59 -9.86 -0.59
C TYR A 219 7.66 -8.85 -0.17
N GLY A 220 8.68 -9.29 0.58
CA GLY A 220 9.78 -8.43 1.01
C GLY A 220 10.56 -7.82 -0.18
N VAL A 221 10.85 -8.61 -1.22
CA VAL A 221 11.54 -8.09 -2.44
C VAL A 221 10.62 -7.19 -3.25
N LEU A 222 9.32 -7.48 -3.33
CA LEU A 222 8.36 -6.56 -3.95
C LEU A 222 8.23 -5.25 -3.16
N TYR A 223 8.21 -5.33 -1.83
CA TYR A 223 8.12 -4.15 -0.97
C TYR A 223 9.42 -3.31 -0.97
N MET A 224 10.57 -3.91 -1.30
CA MET A 224 11.82 -3.19 -1.53
C MET A 224 11.70 -2.22 -2.72
N ALA A 225 10.93 -2.58 -3.77
CA ALA A 225 10.62 -1.65 -4.87
C ALA A 225 9.95 -0.38 -4.34
N PHE A 226 8.98 -0.53 -3.41
CA PHE A 226 8.31 0.60 -2.77
C PHE A 226 9.32 1.52 -2.04
N GLY A 227 10.18 0.95 -1.18
CA GLY A 227 11.15 1.73 -0.41
C GLY A 227 12.17 2.48 -1.29
N LEU A 228 12.74 1.81 -2.29
CA LEU A 228 13.70 2.41 -3.22
C LEU A 228 13.06 3.51 -4.06
N SER A 229 11.87 3.26 -4.57
CA SER A 229 11.13 4.23 -5.38
C SER A 229 10.72 5.46 -4.59
N ALA A 230 10.28 5.30 -3.35
CA ALA A 230 9.94 6.40 -2.47
C ALA A 230 11.16 7.29 -2.15
N ALA A 231 12.32 6.68 -1.91
CA ALA A 231 13.56 7.42 -1.64
C ALA A 231 13.99 8.28 -2.85
N VAL A 232 13.91 7.71 -4.05
CA VAL A 232 14.27 8.43 -5.29
C VAL A 232 13.24 9.51 -5.61
N SER A 233 11.97 9.24 -5.38
CA SER A 233 10.85 10.09 -5.78
C SER A 233 10.90 11.48 -5.15
N ALA A 234 11.07 11.58 -3.82
CA ALA A 234 11.11 12.86 -3.13
C ALA A 234 12.26 13.75 -3.65
N THR A 235 13.43 13.16 -3.89
CA THR A 235 14.59 13.84 -4.45
C THR A 235 14.33 14.31 -5.89
N LEU A 236 13.68 13.47 -6.70
CA LEU A 236 13.36 13.77 -8.09
C LEU A 236 12.39 14.96 -8.21
N TYR A 237 11.35 14.98 -7.38
CA TYR A 237 10.38 16.09 -7.36
C TYR A 237 11.05 17.41 -6.93
N GLY A 238 11.91 17.37 -5.88
CA GLY A 238 12.66 18.53 -5.43
C GLY A 238 13.62 19.01 -6.52
N TRP A 239 14.38 18.12 -7.14
CA TRP A 239 15.31 18.46 -8.21
C TRP A 239 14.63 19.12 -9.42
N VAL A 240 13.48 18.58 -9.86
CA VAL A 240 12.70 19.18 -10.96
C VAL A 240 12.22 20.58 -10.57
N ARG A 241 11.70 20.76 -9.35
CA ARG A 241 11.27 22.07 -8.86
C ARG A 241 12.42 23.08 -8.81
N ASP A 242 13.57 22.67 -8.31
CA ASP A 242 14.74 23.56 -8.15
C ASP A 242 15.37 23.95 -9.49
N THR A 243 15.36 23.05 -10.49
CA THR A 243 15.98 23.30 -11.80
C THR A 243 15.05 23.97 -12.79
N ILE A 244 13.76 23.63 -12.79
CA ILE A 244 12.80 24.12 -13.79
C ILE A 244 11.92 25.25 -13.23
N GLY A 245 11.79 25.35 -11.89
CA GLY A 245 10.96 26.34 -11.23
C GLY A 245 9.48 25.96 -11.13
N SER A 246 9.05 24.82 -11.70
CA SER A 246 7.67 24.33 -11.66
C SER A 246 7.62 22.83 -11.36
N TYR A 247 6.48 22.37 -10.79
CA TYR A 247 6.18 20.95 -10.62
C TYR A 247 5.51 20.33 -11.85
N ASP A 248 5.10 21.09 -12.85
CA ASP A 248 4.33 20.61 -13.99
C ASP A 248 5.00 19.45 -14.74
N PRO A 249 6.31 19.50 -15.07
CA PRO A 249 6.93 18.41 -15.82
C PRO A 249 6.90 17.09 -15.07
N ILE A 250 7.12 17.13 -13.75
CA ILE A 250 7.10 15.92 -12.93
C ILE A 250 5.69 15.42 -12.67
N LEU A 251 4.68 16.30 -12.57
CA LEU A 251 3.27 15.92 -12.46
C LEU A 251 2.77 15.26 -13.75
N ILE A 252 3.18 15.76 -14.92
CA ILE A 252 2.87 15.11 -16.21
C ILE A 252 3.53 13.74 -16.28
N ALA A 253 4.81 13.63 -15.91
CA ALA A 253 5.50 12.34 -15.86
C ALA A 253 4.84 11.37 -14.87
N ALA A 254 4.43 11.87 -13.70
CA ALA A 254 3.71 11.08 -12.70
C ALA A 254 2.36 10.56 -13.22
N ALA A 255 1.59 11.39 -13.92
CA ALA A 255 0.34 10.96 -14.55
C ALA A 255 0.56 9.82 -15.54
N VAL A 256 1.61 9.92 -16.37
CA VAL A 256 2.00 8.83 -17.29
C VAL A 256 2.44 7.57 -16.54
N MET A 257 3.22 7.72 -15.45
CA MET A 257 3.67 6.59 -14.62
C MET A 257 2.50 5.87 -13.93
N PHE A 258 1.49 6.59 -13.43
CA PHE A 258 0.29 5.99 -12.86
C PHE A 258 -0.47 5.15 -13.89
N ILE A 259 -0.69 5.69 -15.08
CA ILE A 259 -1.38 4.99 -16.16
C ILE A 259 -0.55 3.78 -16.63
N ALA A 260 0.75 3.95 -16.83
CA ALA A 260 1.63 2.86 -17.25
C ALA A 260 1.69 1.74 -16.20
N GLY A 261 1.82 2.09 -14.92
CA GLY A 261 1.81 1.14 -13.82
C GLY A 261 0.48 0.35 -13.74
N ALA A 262 -0.65 1.04 -13.93
CA ALA A 262 -1.95 0.41 -13.97
C ALA A 262 -2.10 -0.56 -15.17
N LEU A 263 -1.64 -0.16 -16.35
CA LEU A 263 -1.67 -1.00 -17.56
C LEU A 263 -0.76 -2.23 -17.46
N LEU A 264 0.41 -2.09 -16.81
CA LEU A 264 1.31 -3.22 -16.57
C LEU A 264 0.62 -4.35 -15.80
N LEU A 265 -0.25 -4.03 -14.83
CA LEU A 265 -0.97 -5.05 -14.06
C LEU A 265 -1.89 -5.91 -14.93
N LEU A 266 -2.40 -5.40 -16.04
CA LEU A 266 -3.21 -6.19 -16.98
C LEU A 266 -2.41 -7.31 -17.67
N LEU A 267 -1.07 -7.14 -17.80
CA LEU A 267 -0.18 -8.14 -18.40
C LEU A 267 0.09 -9.34 -17.48
N LEU A 268 -0.33 -9.28 -16.21
CA LEU A 268 -0.17 -10.40 -15.27
C LEU A 268 -0.98 -11.64 -15.67
N GLY A 269 -2.06 -11.46 -16.43
CA GLY A 269 -2.92 -12.55 -16.88
C GLY A 269 -3.70 -13.22 -15.75
N PRO A 270 -4.31 -14.38 -16.01
CA PRO A 270 -5.10 -15.10 -15.01
C PRO A 270 -4.25 -15.60 -13.85
N TYR A 271 -4.88 -15.77 -12.68
CA TYR A 271 -4.20 -16.31 -11.51
C TYR A 271 -3.72 -17.75 -11.78
N PRO A 272 -2.48 -18.08 -11.39
CA PRO A 272 -2.01 -19.46 -11.43
C PRO A 272 -2.83 -20.33 -10.46
N ASP A 273 -3.11 -21.54 -10.86
CA ASP A 273 -3.64 -22.56 -9.96
C ASP A 273 -2.48 -23.31 -9.31
N PHE A 274 -2.33 -23.18 -7.99
CA PHE A 274 -1.29 -23.89 -7.24
C PHE A 274 -1.76 -25.26 -6.74
N GLY A 275 -2.88 -25.79 -7.28
CA GLY A 275 -3.47 -27.04 -6.83
C GLY A 275 -4.05 -26.92 -5.41
N ARG A 276 -5.34 -27.10 -5.23
CA ARG A 276 -5.83 -27.51 -3.91
C ARG A 276 -5.23 -28.87 -3.66
N VAL A 277 -4.54 -29.06 -2.51
CA VAL A 277 -4.17 -30.39 -2.04
C VAL A 277 -5.44 -31.22 -2.13
N THR A 278 -5.52 -32.09 -3.15
CA THR A 278 -6.71 -32.90 -3.40
C THR A 278 -6.90 -33.80 -2.19
N GLU A 279 -8.15 -34.04 -1.80
CA GLU A 279 -8.48 -34.93 -0.68
C GLU A 279 -7.93 -36.35 -0.92
N GLU A 280 -7.61 -36.73 -2.16
CA GLU A 280 -6.93 -37.96 -2.51
C GLU A 280 -5.49 -38.08 -1.98
N GLU A 281 -4.72 -36.96 -1.98
CA GLU A 281 -3.39 -36.98 -1.36
C GLU A 281 -3.46 -37.02 0.18
N ARG A 282 -4.53 -36.50 0.79
CA ARG A 282 -4.80 -36.68 2.23
C ARG A 282 -5.13 -38.11 2.57
N GLY A 283 -5.84 -38.83 1.71
CA GLY A 283 -6.22 -40.25 1.93
C GLY A 283 -5.03 -41.19 1.84
N SER A 284 -4.04 -40.90 1.00
CA SER A 284 -2.88 -41.78 0.82
C SER A 284 -1.85 -41.71 1.96
N THR A 285 -1.80 -40.58 2.69
CA THR A 285 -0.84 -40.37 3.80
C THR A 285 -1.36 -40.92 5.14
N THR A 286 -2.65 -41.21 5.24
CA THR A 286 -3.28 -41.75 6.48
C THR A 286 -3.53 -43.26 6.43
N ALA A 287 -3.18 -43.97 5.35
CA ALA A 287 -3.27 -45.41 5.28
C ALA A 287 -2.14 -46.04 6.16
N PRO A 288 -2.46 -46.75 7.23
CA PRO A 288 -1.43 -47.42 8.04
C PRO A 288 -0.73 -48.46 7.17
N ASN A 289 0.60 -48.43 7.20
CA ASN A 289 1.47 -49.38 6.49
C ASN A 289 1.12 -50.83 6.93
N PRO A 290 0.57 -51.68 6.05
CA PRO A 290 0.17 -53.04 6.44
C PRO A 290 1.34 -54.01 6.59
N SER A 291 2.59 -53.56 6.54
CA SER A 291 3.80 -54.40 6.62
C SER A 291 4.56 -54.34 7.95
N ALA A 292 3.94 -53.79 9.01
CA ALA A 292 4.50 -53.90 10.36
C ALA A 292 3.83 -55.04 11.13
N LYS A 293 4.20 -56.30 10.78
CA LYS A 293 4.06 -57.49 11.62
C LYS A 293 5.35 -58.29 11.59
#